data_b81547e71f47bb966be1fa2d359d53c5
#
_entry.id   b81547e71f47bb966be1fa2d359d53c5
#
_cell.length_a   1.000
_cell.length_b   1.000
_cell.length_c   1.000
_cell.angle_alpha   90.00
_cell.angle_beta   90.00
_cell.angle_gamma   90.00
#
_symmetry.space_group_name_H-M   'P 1'
#
loop_
_entity.id
_entity.type
_entity.pdbx_description
1 polymer ?
#
loop_
_entity_poly.entity_id
_entity_poly.type
_entity_poly.pdbx_seq_one_letter_code
_entity_poly.pdbx_strand_id
1 'polypeptide(L)'
;MNIVLLGYRGSGKTSIGRQLANELWKDFVDLDDQTRKRFNNQTIAEIWEQYGEAGFRQAEAEAAAEQFAKEGLVIATGGGILTHDAGKEAVTSAENATRIYLACSAETLAGRIAEDTKTTEERPSLTGAADASAEVEEVLVQRDPVYREVADIVFDVTFCSIDEAVRHLIAKL
;
A
#
# COMPACT_ATOMS: atom_id res chain seq x y z
N MET A 1 -3.72 -15.64 -11.16
CA MET A 1 -2.61 -15.05 -10.36
C MET A 1 -2.89 -13.59 -10.09
N ASN A 2 -2.79 -13.17 -8.84
CA ASN A 2 -2.94 -11.78 -8.41
C ASN A 2 -1.60 -11.04 -8.43
N ILE A 3 -1.62 -9.72 -8.45
CA ILE A 3 -0.46 -8.85 -8.26
C ILE A 3 -0.74 -7.99 -7.02
N VAL A 4 0.15 -8.06 -6.04
CA VAL A 4 0.01 -7.33 -4.77
C VAL A 4 1.08 -6.25 -4.71
N LEU A 5 0.65 -4.98 -4.67
CA LEU A 5 1.55 -3.84 -4.59
C LEU A 5 1.76 -3.44 -3.13
N LEU A 6 3.00 -3.51 -2.69
CA LEU A 6 3.49 -3.12 -1.38
C LEU A 6 4.24 -1.79 -1.47
N GLY A 7 4.31 -1.06 -0.37
CA GLY A 7 5.10 0.16 -0.29
C GLY A 7 4.48 1.23 0.59
N TYR A 8 5.27 2.25 0.89
CA TYR A 8 4.84 3.36 1.72
C TYR A 8 3.75 4.20 1.03
N ARG A 9 3.02 5.01 1.80
CA ARG A 9 2.10 6.03 1.26
C ARG A 9 2.88 6.99 0.34
N GLY A 10 2.29 7.37 -0.79
CA GLY A 10 2.98 8.20 -1.80
C GLY A 10 3.88 7.43 -2.78
N SER A 11 4.10 6.11 -2.62
CA SER A 11 4.89 5.31 -3.58
C SER A 11 4.21 5.05 -4.92
N GLY A 12 2.95 5.46 -5.10
CA GLY A 12 2.24 5.35 -6.37
C GLY A 12 1.44 4.05 -6.55
N LYS A 13 1.26 3.23 -5.51
CA LYS A 13 0.51 1.95 -5.59
C LYS A 13 -0.84 2.06 -6.30
N THR A 14 -1.65 3.04 -5.93
CA THR A 14 -2.98 3.22 -6.51
C THR A 14 -2.91 3.61 -7.98
N SER A 15 -2.05 4.58 -8.35
CA SER A 15 -1.93 5.05 -9.73
C SER A 15 -1.29 4.00 -10.65
N ILE A 16 -0.15 3.43 -10.24
CA ILE A 16 0.53 2.36 -10.97
C ILE A 16 -0.37 1.12 -11.04
N GLY A 17 -1.03 0.78 -9.93
CA GLY A 17 -1.92 -0.39 -9.86
C GLY A 17 -3.11 -0.31 -10.80
N ARG A 18 -3.76 0.85 -10.90
CA ARG A 18 -4.88 1.05 -11.84
C ARG A 18 -4.43 0.90 -13.28
N GLN A 19 -3.32 1.52 -13.65
CA GLN A 19 -2.81 1.42 -15.00
C GLN A 19 -2.30 0.02 -15.32
N LEU A 20 -1.58 -0.63 -14.40
CA LEU A 20 -1.12 -2.01 -14.55
C LEU A 20 -2.30 -2.98 -14.71
N ALA A 21 -3.38 -2.81 -13.94
CA ALA A 21 -4.59 -3.61 -14.07
C ALA A 21 -5.22 -3.47 -15.46
N ASN A 22 -5.33 -2.23 -15.95
CA ASN A 22 -5.86 -1.95 -17.29
C ASN A 22 -5.03 -2.64 -18.39
N GLU A 23 -3.70 -2.51 -18.35
CA GLU A 23 -2.79 -3.12 -19.35
C GLU A 23 -2.83 -4.65 -19.31
N LEU A 24 -3.06 -5.26 -18.14
CA LEU A 24 -3.10 -6.71 -17.97
C LEU A 24 -4.51 -7.31 -18.02
N TRP A 25 -5.53 -6.51 -18.31
CA TRP A 25 -6.95 -6.94 -18.34
C TRP A 25 -7.38 -7.58 -17.02
N LYS A 26 -6.96 -6.98 -15.90
CA LYS A 26 -7.28 -7.39 -14.53
C LYS A 26 -8.14 -6.34 -13.84
N ASP A 27 -8.84 -6.72 -12.79
CA ASP A 27 -9.55 -5.78 -11.94
C ASP A 27 -8.58 -5.14 -10.93
N PHE A 28 -8.77 -3.84 -10.65
CA PHE A 28 -8.02 -3.11 -9.63
C PHE A 28 -8.77 -3.05 -8.32
N VAL A 29 -8.06 -3.31 -7.23
CA VAL A 29 -8.58 -3.21 -5.86
C VAL A 29 -7.64 -2.37 -5.00
N ASP A 30 -8.18 -1.37 -4.30
CA ASP A 30 -7.50 -0.65 -3.22
C ASP A 30 -7.97 -1.21 -1.87
N LEU A 31 -7.07 -1.75 -1.05
CA LEU A 31 -7.43 -2.36 0.23
C LEU A 31 -7.88 -1.32 1.27
N ASP A 32 -7.37 -0.09 1.22
CA ASP A 32 -7.87 0.97 2.10
C ASP A 32 -9.36 1.21 1.83
N ASP A 33 -9.77 1.24 0.55
CA ASP A 33 -11.19 1.38 0.18
C ASP A 33 -12.02 0.17 0.63
N GLN A 34 -11.50 -1.06 0.50
CA GLN A 34 -12.23 -2.25 0.97
C GLN A 34 -12.37 -2.26 2.50
N THR A 35 -11.34 -1.84 3.21
CA THR A 35 -11.37 -1.72 4.66
C THR A 35 -12.37 -0.65 5.10
N ARG A 36 -12.36 0.53 4.50
CA ARG A 36 -13.31 1.63 4.80
C ARG A 36 -14.77 1.26 4.58
N LYS A 37 -15.08 0.42 3.59
CA LYS A 37 -16.45 -0.09 3.37
C LYS A 37 -17.00 -0.84 4.57
N ARG A 38 -16.16 -1.49 5.37
CA ARG A 38 -16.58 -2.18 6.61
C ARG A 38 -16.97 -1.22 7.72
N PHE A 39 -16.57 0.05 7.59
CA PHE A 39 -16.87 1.15 8.52
C PHE A 39 -17.72 2.26 7.86
N ASN A 40 -18.67 1.89 7.00
CA ASN A 40 -19.57 2.82 6.31
C ASN A 40 -18.83 3.95 5.54
N ASN A 41 -17.65 3.64 4.98
CA ASN A 41 -16.78 4.57 4.24
C ASN A 41 -16.25 5.76 5.08
N GLN A 42 -16.14 5.61 6.40
CA GLN A 42 -15.44 6.57 7.25
C GLN A 42 -13.99 6.74 6.77
N THR A 43 -13.38 7.89 7.08
CA THR A 43 -11.95 8.09 6.86
C THR A 43 -11.13 7.21 7.81
N ILE A 44 -9.88 6.93 7.47
CA ILE A 44 -8.99 6.14 8.34
C ILE A 44 -8.80 6.84 9.69
N ALA A 45 -8.72 8.18 9.69
CA ALA A 45 -8.62 8.96 10.93
C ALA A 45 -9.84 8.77 11.84
N GLU A 46 -11.07 8.86 11.30
CA GLU A 46 -12.30 8.61 12.07
C GLU A 46 -12.38 7.17 12.58
N ILE A 47 -11.95 6.19 11.78
CA ILE A 47 -11.91 4.77 12.19
C ILE A 47 -10.92 4.59 13.36
N TRP A 48 -9.74 5.21 13.28
CA TRP A 48 -8.75 5.14 14.36
C TRP A 48 -9.23 5.81 15.64
N GLU A 49 -9.91 6.95 15.53
CA GLU A 49 -10.50 7.63 16.69
C GLU A 49 -11.58 6.77 17.35
N GLN A 50 -12.44 6.12 16.57
CA GLN A 50 -13.60 5.38 17.07
C GLN A 50 -13.27 3.93 17.49
N TYR A 51 -12.42 3.23 16.74
CA TYR A 51 -12.14 1.80 16.93
C TYR A 51 -10.68 1.49 17.29
N GLY A 52 -9.82 2.51 17.32
CA GLY A 52 -8.38 2.36 17.51
C GLY A 52 -7.64 1.79 16.31
N GLU A 53 -6.31 1.90 16.32
CA GLU A 53 -5.48 1.33 15.27
C GLU A 53 -5.66 -0.19 15.16
N ALA A 54 -5.75 -0.90 16.29
CA ALA A 54 -5.91 -2.36 16.29
C ALA A 54 -7.20 -2.81 15.59
N GLY A 55 -8.32 -2.10 15.78
CA GLY A 55 -9.58 -2.39 15.10
C GLY A 55 -9.47 -2.20 13.57
N PHE A 56 -8.80 -1.12 13.13
CA PHE A 56 -8.53 -0.90 11.71
C PHE A 56 -7.64 -2.00 11.13
N ARG A 57 -6.54 -2.38 11.81
CA ARG A 57 -5.61 -3.41 11.33
C ARG A 57 -6.24 -4.79 11.22
N GLN A 58 -7.11 -5.14 12.14
CA GLN A 58 -7.86 -6.40 12.05
C GLN A 58 -8.77 -6.39 10.81
N ALA A 59 -9.53 -5.33 10.58
CA ALA A 59 -10.40 -5.20 9.41
C ALA A 59 -9.61 -5.13 8.09
N GLU A 60 -8.42 -4.51 8.09
CA GLU A 60 -7.50 -4.47 6.95
C GLU A 60 -7.01 -5.89 6.58
N ALA A 61 -6.61 -6.68 7.57
CA ALA A 61 -6.19 -8.08 7.37
C ALA A 61 -7.32 -8.96 6.83
N GLU A 62 -8.53 -8.82 7.37
CA GLU A 62 -9.71 -9.55 6.89
C GLU A 62 -10.08 -9.15 5.45
N ALA A 63 -10.06 -7.85 5.14
CA ALA A 63 -10.29 -7.36 3.78
C ALA A 63 -9.23 -7.89 2.81
N ALA A 64 -7.96 -7.95 3.24
CA ALA A 64 -6.87 -8.51 2.46
C ALA A 64 -7.10 -9.99 2.16
N ALA A 65 -7.42 -10.81 3.17
CA ALA A 65 -7.68 -12.23 3.01
C ALA A 65 -8.83 -12.50 2.02
N GLU A 66 -9.93 -11.73 2.10
CA GLU A 66 -11.05 -11.83 1.17
C GLU A 66 -10.66 -11.49 -0.28
N GLN A 67 -9.81 -10.49 -0.49
CA GLN A 67 -9.38 -10.13 -1.84
C GLN A 67 -8.34 -11.11 -2.38
N PHE A 68 -7.42 -11.60 -1.55
CA PHE A 68 -6.42 -12.58 -1.97
C PHE A 68 -7.00 -13.94 -2.33
N ALA A 69 -8.17 -14.29 -1.79
CA ALA A 69 -8.92 -15.48 -2.16
C ALA A 69 -9.53 -15.43 -3.58
N LYS A 70 -9.59 -14.25 -4.19
CA LYS A 70 -10.05 -14.06 -5.58
C LYS A 70 -8.87 -14.18 -6.54
N GLU A 71 -9.16 -14.18 -7.84
CA GLU A 71 -8.15 -14.26 -8.89
C GLU A 71 -8.25 -13.08 -9.87
N GLY A 72 -7.15 -12.83 -10.58
CA GLY A 72 -7.13 -11.84 -11.65
C GLY A 72 -7.11 -10.39 -11.16
N LEU A 73 -6.63 -10.12 -9.95
CA LEU A 73 -6.60 -8.79 -9.36
C LEU A 73 -5.21 -8.16 -9.38
N VAL A 74 -5.18 -6.83 -9.49
CA VAL A 74 -4.08 -5.98 -9.04
C VAL A 74 -4.53 -5.27 -7.78
N ILE A 75 -3.85 -5.52 -6.66
CA ILE A 75 -4.27 -5.11 -5.33
C ILE A 75 -3.25 -4.12 -4.76
N ALA A 76 -3.66 -2.88 -4.53
CA ALA A 76 -2.86 -1.91 -3.78
C ALA A 76 -3.13 -2.08 -2.29
N THR A 77 -2.09 -2.33 -1.50
CA THR A 77 -2.20 -2.50 -0.04
C THR A 77 -2.08 -1.17 0.70
N GLY A 78 -2.61 -1.12 1.93
CA GLY A 78 -2.26 -0.07 2.87
C GLY A 78 -0.77 -0.09 3.22
N GLY A 79 -0.15 1.08 3.41
CA GLY A 79 1.30 1.16 3.72
C GLY A 79 1.68 0.55 5.07
N GLY A 80 0.73 0.20 5.92
CA GLY A 80 0.96 -0.42 7.23
C GLY A 80 0.58 -1.89 7.31
N ILE A 81 0.17 -2.53 6.23
CA ILE A 81 -0.36 -3.90 6.28
C ILE A 81 0.63 -4.93 6.86
N LEU A 82 1.93 -4.72 6.66
CA LEU A 82 2.97 -5.61 7.18
C LEU A 82 3.46 -5.23 8.60
N THR A 83 2.87 -4.22 9.25
CA THR A 83 3.31 -3.79 10.59
C THR A 83 2.70 -4.62 11.72
N HIS A 84 1.79 -5.53 11.41
CA HIS A 84 1.16 -6.43 12.39
C HIS A 84 1.00 -7.84 11.81
N ASP A 85 0.96 -8.83 12.69
CA ASP A 85 1.05 -10.25 12.33
C ASP A 85 -0.08 -10.70 11.38
N ALA A 86 -1.33 -10.33 11.66
CA ALA A 86 -2.47 -10.74 10.84
C ALA A 86 -2.37 -10.20 9.39
N GLY A 87 -1.92 -8.97 9.20
CA GLY A 87 -1.71 -8.41 7.86
C GLY A 87 -0.52 -9.04 7.14
N LYS A 88 0.59 -9.26 7.87
CA LYS A 88 1.77 -9.97 7.33
C LYS A 88 1.39 -11.40 6.91
N GLU A 89 0.65 -12.12 7.76
CA GLU A 89 0.16 -13.46 7.45
C GLU A 89 -0.75 -13.47 6.23
N ALA A 90 -1.72 -12.56 6.14
CA ALA A 90 -2.61 -12.47 4.98
C ALA A 90 -1.84 -12.27 3.67
N VAL A 91 -0.81 -11.39 3.66
CA VAL A 91 0.00 -11.12 2.47
C VAL A 91 0.92 -12.30 2.13
N THR A 92 1.54 -12.94 3.13
CA THR A 92 2.52 -14.01 2.89
C THR A 92 1.87 -15.34 2.54
N SER A 93 0.67 -15.62 3.07
CA SER A 93 -0.10 -16.83 2.76
C SER A 93 -0.83 -16.80 1.41
N ALA A 94 -0.84 -15.67 0.71
CA ALA A 94 -1.44 -15.57 -0.63
C ALA A 94 -0.61 -16.37 -1.66
N GLU A 95 -0.96 -17.65 -1.89
CA GLU A 95 -0.19 -18.58 -2.72
C GLU A 95 -0.18 -18.21 -4.21
N ASN A 96 -1.26 -17.63 -4.72
CA ASN A 96 -1.41 -17.29 -6.14
C ASN A 96 -1.24 -15.78 -6.38
N ALA A 97 -0.15 -15.20 -5.84
CA ALA A 97 0.11 -13.77 -5.93
C ALA A 97 1.60 -13.47 -6.16
N THR A 98 1.88 -12.48 -7.01
CA THR A 98 3.20 -11.85 -7.13
C THR A 98 3.20 -10.56 -6.32
N ARG A 99 4.07 -10.49 -5.31
CA ARG A 99 4.22 -9.33 -4.42
C ARG A 99 5.28 -8.41 -4.97
N ILE A 100 4.90 -7.17 -5.24
CA ILE A 100 5.81 -6.15 -5.80
C ILE A 100 5.96 -5.03 -4.77
N TYR A 101 7.16 -4.83 -4.28
CA TYR A 101 7.48 -3.67 -3.46
C TYR A 101 7.88 -2.50 -4.36
N LEU A 102 7.09 -1.42 -4.33
CA LEU A 102 7.40 -0.14 -4.95
C LEU A 102 8.27 0.68 -3.99
N ALA A 103 9.58 0.49 -4.07
CA ALA A 103 10.55 1.24 -3.28
C ALA A 103 10.64 2.68 -3.78
N CYS A 104 10.82 3.64 -2.87
CA CYS A 104 10.93 5.05 -3.21
C CYS A 104 11.73 5.77 -2.13
N SER A 105 12.52 6.77 -2.51
CA SER A 105 13.29 7.56 -1.55
C SER A 105 12.38 8.34 -0.60
N ALA A 106 12.84 8.55 0.64
CA ALA A 106 12.09 9.30 1.66
C ALA A 106 11.78 10.73 1.19
N GLU A 107 12.73 11.39 0.55
CA GLU A 107 12.58 12.73 -0.02
C GLU A 107 11.46 12.78 -1.06
N THR A 108 11.44 11.85 -2.02
CA THR A 108 10.39 11.78 -3.05
C THR A 108 9.03 11.46 -2.44
N LEU A 109 8.97 10.57 -1.46
CA LEU A 109 7.72 10.25 -0.74
C LEU A 109 7.18 11.47 0.00
N ALA A 110 8.03 12.18 0.74
CA ALA A 110 7.65 13.39 1.47
C ALA A 110 7.10 14.47 0.53
N GLY A 111 7.76 14.70 -0.62
CA GLY A 111 7.29 15.63 -1.63
C GLY A 111 5.91 15.24 -2.17
N ARG A 112 5.72 13.98 -2.57
CA ARG A 112 4.43 13.49 -3.09
C ARG A 112 3.30 13.55 -2.06
N ILE A 113 3.62 13.29 -0.78
CA ILE A 113 2.65 13.38 0.31
C ILE A 113 2.25 14.83 0.58
N ALA A 114 3.20 15.77 0.51
CA ALA A 114 2.92 17.19 0.69
C ALA A 114 2.03 17.77 -0.43
N GLU A 115 2.13 17.26 -1.64
CA GLU A 115 1.29 17.64 -2.77
C GLU A 115 -0.12 17.03 -2.72
N ASP A 116 -0.29 15.90 -2.03
CA ASP A 116 -1.55 15.17 -1.92
C ASP A 116 -2.33 15.61 -0.66
N THR A 117 -3.00 16.75 -0.74
CA THR A 117 -3.78 17.35 0.36
C THR A 117 -4.92 16.45 0.84
N LYS A 118 -5.57 15.69 -0.05
CA LYS A 118 -6.70 14.80 0.31
C LYS A 118 -6.24 13.64 1.18
N THR A 119 -5.16 12.98 0.80
CA THR A 119 -4.62 11.85 1.59
C THR A 119 -4.09 12.32 2.95
N THR A 120 -3.59 13.55 3.05
CA THR A 120 -3.08 14.10 4.31
C THR A 120 -4.18 14.36 5.33
N GLU A 121 -5.34 14.85 4.89
CA GLU A 121 -6.50 15.13 5.77
C GLU A 121 -7.20 13.85 6.23
N GLU A 122 -7.20 12.79 5.40
CA GLU A 122 -7.90 11.53 5.69
C GLU A 122 -7.09 10.53 6.54
N ARG A 123 -5.80 10.76 6.77
CA ARG A 123 -4.90 9.82 7.47
C ARG A 123 -4.20 10.48 8.65
N PRO A 124 -4.16 9.80 9.81
CA PRO A 124 -3.45 10.32 10.97
C PRO A 124 -1.93 10.36 10.74
N SER A 125 -1.24 11.26 11.43
CA SER A 125 0.23 11.20 11.57
C SER A 125 0.63 9.90 12.26
N LEU A 126 1.72 9.29 11.83
CA LEU A 126 2.18 8.00 12.36
C LEU A 126 3.12 8.17 13.57
N THR A 127 3.87 9.26 13.64
CA THR A 127 4.86 9.50 14.72
C THR A 127 4.59 10.77 15.51
N GLY A 128 3.71 11.65 14.99
CA GLY A 128 3.49 12.98 15.58
C GLY A 128 4.66 13.95 15.36
N ALA A 129 5.60 13.63 14.47
CA ALA A 129 6.71 14.49 14.15
C ALA A 129 6.24 15.84 13.57
N ALA A 130 6.94 16.91 13.92
CA ALA A 130 6.63 18.26 13.45
C ALA A 130 6.96 18.46 11.96
N ASP A 131 7.80 17.60 11.38
CA ASP A 131 8.24 17.62 9.99
C ASP A 131 7.82 16.31 9.31
N ALA A 132 6.98 16.42 8.27
CA ALA A 132 6.51 15.29 7.49
C ALA A 132 7.64 14.51 6.81
N SER A 133 8.75 15.15 6.47
CA SER A 133 9.91 14.49 5.88
C SER A 133 10.63 13.59 6.89
N ALA A 134 10.81 14.07 8.11
CA ALA A 134 11.41 13.30 9.21
C ALA A 134 10.52 12.09 9.58
N GLU A 135 9.19 12.27 9.60
CA GLU A 135 8.26 11.15 9.82
C GLU A 135 8.42 10.06 8.76
N VAL A 136 8.48 10.45 7.48
CA VAL A 136 8.63 9.49 6.37
C VAL A 136 9.94 8.72 6.50
N GLU A 137 11.04 9.39 6.80
CA GLU A 137 12.36 8.75 6.94
C GLU A 137 12.37 7.75 8.11
N GLU A 138 11.89 8.16 9.29
CA GLU A 138 11.82 7.31 10.48
C GLU A 138 11.00 6.03 10.24
N VAL A 139 9.81 6.19 9.67
CA VAL A 139 8.92 5.06 9.41
C VAL A 139 9.44 4.17 8.28
N LEU A 140 10.07 4.75 7.26
CA LEU A 140 10.62 3.99 6.14
C LEU A 140 11.81 3.11 6.57
N VAL A 141 12.68 3.59 7.45
CA VAL A 141 13.78 2.80 8.02
C VAL A 141 13.27 1.51 8.67
N GLN A 142 12.11 1.55 9.33
CA GLN A 142 11.51 0.38 9.97
C GLN A 142 10.79 -0.53 8.96
N ARG A 143 10.12 0.03 7.94
CA ARG A 143 9.25 -0.73 7.04
C ARG A 143 9.95 -1.25 5.79
N ASP A 144 10.95 -0.57 5.26
CA ASP A 144 11.66 -0.98 4.04
C ASP A 144 12.25 -2.40 4.13
N PRO A 145 12.92 -2.80 5.25
CA PRO A 145 13.40 -4.19 5.38
C PRO A 145 12.27 -5.23 5.30
N VAL A 146 11.12 -4.94 5.91
CA VAL A 146 9.97 -5.85 5.91
C VAL A 146 9.33 -5.95 4.53
N TYR A 147 9.20 -4.84 3.81
CA TYR A 147 8.71 -4.88 2.43
C TYR A 147 9.63 -5.72 1.53
N ARG A 148 10.96 -5.56 1.67
CA ARG A 148 11.94 -6.32 0.87
C ARG A 148 11.94 -7.81 1.21
N GLU A 149 11.73 -8.17 2.48
CA GLU A 149 11.63 -9.56 2.92
C GLU A 149 10.44 -10.29 2.29
N VAL A 150 9.30 -9.60 2.17
CA VAL A 150 8.04 -10.18 1.71
C VAL A 150 7.87 -10.13 0.19
N ALA A 151 8.54 -9.19 -0.48
CA ALA A 151 8.35 -8.97 -1.90
C ALA A 151 9.06 -10.01 -2.77
N ASP A 152 8.38 -10.49 -3.80
CA ASP A 152 8.96 -11.31 -4.87
C ASP A 152 9.75 -10.42 -5.86
N ILE A 153 9.30 -9.17 -6.06
CA ILE A 153 9.94 -8.16 -6.93
C ILE A 153 10.09 -6.85 -6.14
N VAL A 154 11.30 -6.30 -6.12
CA VAL A 154 11.56 -4.93 -5.64
C VAL A 154 11.79 -4.03 -6.85
N PHE A 155 11.03 -2.95 -6.96
CA PHE A 155 11.14 -1.99 -8.04
C PHE A 155 11.21 -0.56 -7.50
N ASP A 156 12.29 0.16 -7.85
CA ASP A 156 12.49 1.55 -7.42
C ASP A 156 11.73 2.51 -8.34
N VAL A 157 10.79 3.25 -7.75
CA VAL A 157 9.93 4.23 -8.46
C VAL A 157 10.32 5.69 -8.18
N THR A 158 11.49 5.94 -7.57
CA THR A 158 11.92 7.28 -7.16
C THR A 158 11.88 8.28 -8.33
N PHE A 159 12.42 7.87 -9.48
CA PHE A 159 12.56 8.74 -10.66
C PHE A 159 11.74 8.26 -11.86
N CYS A 160 10.80 7.33 -11.65
CA CYS A 160 9.96 6.81 -12.72
C CYS A 160 8.65 7.57 -12.83
N SER A 161 8.22 7.84 -14.05
CA SER A 161 6.81 8.13 -14.35
C SER A 161 5.95 6.87 -14.16
N ILE A 162 4.63 7.05 -14.05
CA ILE A 162 3.71 5.92 -13.93
C ILE A 162 3.81 5.00 -15.15
N ASP A 163 3.89 5.55 -16.36
CA ASP A 163 4.00 4.79 -17.61
C ASP A 163 5.29 3.97 -17.69
N GLU A 164 6.41 4.53 -17.23
CA GLU A 164 7.69 3.82 -17.17
C GLU A 164 7.64 2.69 -16.16
N ALA A 165 7.11 2.93 -14.97
CA ALA A 165 6.95 1.92 -13.94
C ALA A 165 6.08 0.74 -14.44
N VAL A 166 4.93 1.02 -15.04
CA VAL A 166 4.03 0.00 -15.59
C VAL A 166 4.71 -0.84 -16.67
N ARG A 167 5.39 -0.20 -17.64
CA ARG A 167 6.12 -0.94 -18.70
C ARG A 167 7.20 -1.86 -18.13
N HIS A 168 7.96 -1.38 -17.14
CA HIS A 168 8.99 -2.18 -16.50
C HIS A 168 8.41 -3.35 -15.69
N LEU A 169 7.29 -3.13 -14.99
CA LEU A 169 6.63 -4.19 -14.22
C LEU A 169 6.05 -5.27 -15.12
N ILE A 170 5.39 -4.89 -16.22
CA ILE A 170 4.89 -5.87 -17.21
C ILE A 170 6.01 -6.74 -17.76
N ALA A 171 7.19 -6.17 -18.03
CA ALA A 171 8.33 -6.94 -18.54
C ALA A 171 8.94 -7.92 -17.52
N LYS A 172 8.57 -7.81 -16.22
CA LYS A 172 9.06 -8.68 -15.13
C LYS A 172 8.04 -9.72 -14.67
N LEU A 173 6.78 -9.58 -15.07
CA LEU A 173 5.66 -10.47 -14.76
C LEU A 173 5.54 -11.59 -15.78
#